data_f05b2ff2397f339f04f536d6a2050182
#
_entry.id   f05b2ff2397f339f04f536d6a2050182
#
_cell.length_a   1.000
_cell.length_b   1.000
_cell.length_c   1.000
_cell.angle_alpha   90.00
_cell.angle_beta   90.00
_cell.angle_gamma   90.00
#
_symmetry.space_group_name_H-M   'P 1'
#
loop_
_entity.id
_entity.type
_entity.pdbx_description
1 polymer ?
#
loop_
_entity_poly.entity_id
_entity_poly.type
_entity_poly.pdbx_seq_one_letter_code
_entity_poly.pdbx_strand_id
1 'polypeptide(L)'
;MIRVVMGAVAIAAALVAFDGAWAQPAFSPSQDPMAGAQVFAAKGCEKCHAINGVGGKVGPDLAKSTRPHSFYDVAAALWNHLPRMTERMKQLGIARPELTSQEAGDLIGFLYTLGYFDRPGDAAKGRKLFVDKKCSVCHSVGGVGGAVGPKLDSLKQFASPMYLASAMWNHGVAMAEAMKAQGIERPTMTPQELRDLSAYLAPATGRPTEGPLFVLPGRPEMGRSLFVEKGCVQCHKVGGTGGTLGPDLVAMSARRSPVEFAAAIWNKEPAMLRAMASQNVKVPQLSAEDMADLVAYLYSVGYFAGGGSIPRGWVVASNKGCLNCHGAYGERGKPASDLTRAKGLDSSAAVVAALWNHTVVTPTVAGKKMPWPTIQPKEMADLVTLLQSLQPRTP
;
A
#
# COMPACT_ATOMS: atom_id res chain seq x y z
N MET A 1 -51.22 62.04 -3.63
CA MET A 1 -51.13 60.72 -4.28
C MET A 1 -49.64 60.40 -4.49
N ILE A 2 -49.00 59.67 -3.59
CA ILE A 2 -47.57 59.31 -3.66
C ILE A 2 -47.52 57.81 -3.99
N ARG A 3 -46.98 57.46 -5.15
CA ARG A 3 -46.76 56.07 -5.58
C ARG A 3 -45.41 55.61 -4.98
N VAL A 4 -45.48 54.62 -4.09
CA VAL A 4 -44.29 53.89 -3.60
C VAL A 4 -43.98 52.78 -4.59
N VAL A 5 -42.79 52.83 -5.20
CA VAL A 5 -42.27 51.77 -6.06
C VAL A 5 -41.43 50.86 -5.14
N MET A 6 -41.94 49.62 -4.91
CA MET A 6 -41.16 48.58 -4.25
C MET A 6 -40.24 47.92 -5.27
N GLY A 7 -38.94 48.17 -5.14
CA GLY A 7 -37.90 47.45 -5.88
C GLY A 7 -37.59 46.11 -5.20
N ALA A 8 -37.86 45.01 -5.92
CA ALA A 8 -37.46 43.66 -5.51
C ALA A 8 -35.95 43.48 -5.81
N VAL A 9 -35.16 43.34 -4.78
CA VAL A 9 -33.74 42.94 -4.92
C VAL A 9 -33.70 41.41 -4.98
N ALA A 10 -33.44 40.88 -6.15
CA ALA A 10 -33.15 39.43 -6.33
C ALA A 10 -31.73 39.16 -5.91
N ILE A 11 -31.55 38.46 -4.77
CA ILE A 11 -30.26 37.92 -4.36
C ILE A 11 -30.02 36.63 -5.12
N ALA A 12 -29.18 36.69 -6.16
CA ALA A 12 -28.68 35.51 -6.86
C ALA A 12 -27.65 34.83 -5.94
N ALA A 13 -28.07 33.74 -5.29
CA ALA A 13 -27.12 32.85 -4.61
C ALA A 13 -26.30 32.11 -5.66
N ALA A 14 -25.06 32.52 -5.89
CA ALA A 14 -24.10 31.78 -6.67
C ALA A 14 -23.70 30.51 -5.90
N LEU A 15 -24.28 29.39 -6.27
CA LEU A 15 -23.78 28.07 -5.89
C LEU A 15 -22.43 27.88 -6.61
N VAL A 16 -21.35 28.18 -5.89
CA VAL A 16 -20.01 27.76 -6.32
C VAL A 16 -19.95 26.25 -6.10
N ALA A 17 -20.18 25.51 -7.18
CA ALA A 17 -19.87 24.09 -7.23
C ALA A 17 -18.35 23.97 -7.07
N PHE A 18 -17.89 23.53 -5.91
CA PHE A 18 -16.53 23.07 -5.72
C PHE A 18 -16.40 21.72 -6.42
N ASP A 19 -16.20 21.75 -7.74
CA ASP A 19 -15.61 20.62 -8.45
C ASP A 19 -14.13 20.51 -8.06
N GLY A 20 -13.89 20.15 -6.82
CA GLY A 20 -12.61 19.65 -6.35
C GLY A 20 -12.38 18.31 -7.01
N ALA A 21 -11.84 18.31 -8.23
CA ALA A 21 -11.33 17.10 -8.87
C ALA A 21 -10.34 16.43 -7.91
N TRP A 22 -10.78 15.37 -7.28
CA TRP A 22 -9.99 14.50 -6.44
C TRP A 22 -9.06 13.70 -7.37
N ALA A 23 -8.00 14.35 -7.86
CA ALA A 23 -6.92 13.66 -8.55
C ALA A 23 -6.09 12.87 -7.52
N GLN A 24 -6.68 11.84 -6.96
CA GLN A 24 -5.92 10.76 -6.37
C GLN A 24 -5.46 9.88 -7.53
N PRO A 25 -4.18 9.46 -7.57
CA PRO A 25 -3.83 8.34 -8.42
C PRO A 25 -4.62 7.16 -7.87
N ALA A 26 -5.77 6.90 -8.47
CA ALA A 26 -6.38 5.60 -8.38
C ALA A 26 -5.25 4.58 -8.63
N PHE A 27 -5.24 3.46 -7.94
CA PHE A 27 -4.65 2.24 -8.49
C PHE A 27 -5.05 2.30 -9.95
N SER A 28 -4.08 2.46 -10.83
CA SER A 28 -4.42 2.47 -12.25
C SER A 28 -5.23 1.20 -12.46
N PRO A 29 -6.47 1.25 -12.99
CA PRO A 29 -7.29 0.06 -13.16
C PRO A 29 -6.60 -1.04 -13.98
N SER A 30 -5.42 -0.77 -14.47
CA SER A 30 -4.55 -1.64 -15.24
C SER A 30 -3.48 -2.40 -14.43
N GLN A 31 -3.36 -2.24 -13.11
CA GLN A 31 -2.33 -2.95 -12.32
C GLN A 31 -2.97 -4.05 -11.47
N ASP A 32 -2.86 -5.28 -11.97
CA ASP A 32 -3.40 -6.47 -11.31
C ASP A 32 -2.28 -7.27 -10.65
N PRO A 33 -2.20 -7.34 -9.31
CA PRO A 33 -1.21 -8.14 -8.60
C PRO A 33 -1.28 -9.65 -8.92
N MET A 34 -2.45 -10.17 -9.27
CA MET A 34 -2.59 -11.59 -9.63
C MET A 34 -2.00 -11.85 -11.03
N ALA A 35 -2.26 -10.95 -11.99
CA ALA A 35 -1.59 -10.96 -13.28
C ALA A 35 -0.07 -10.77 -13.10
N GLY A 36 0.35 -9.92 -12.17
CA GLY A 36 1.76 -9.71 -11.82
C GLY A 36 2.47 -10.96 -11.31
N ALA A 37 1.77 -11.80 -10.52
CA ALA A 37 2.30 -13.11 -10.12
C ALA A 37 2.52 -14.04 -11.32
N GLN A 38 1.61 -14.02 -12.30
CA GLN A 38 1.75 -14.76 -13.55
C GLN A 38 2.93 -14.23 -14.40
N VAL A 39 3.08 -12.90 -14.49
CA VAL A 39 4.23 -12.27 -15.15
C VAL A 39 5.54 -12.69 -14.49
N PHE A 40 5.60 -12.70 -13.15
CA PHE A 40 6.78 -13.13 -12.39
C PHE A 40 7.23 -14.55 -12.75
N ALA A 41 6.29 -15.48 -12.88
CA ALA A 41 6.55 -16.85 -13.32
C ALA A 41 6.89 -16.91 -14.82
N ALA A 42 6.04 -16.37 -15.69
CA ALA A 42 6.18 -16.45 -17.15
C ALA A 42 7.45 -15.79 -17.68
N LYS A 43 7.87 -14.66 -17.06
CA LYS A 43 9.14 -13.98 -17.41
C LYS A 43 10.36 -14.61 -16.72
N GLY A 44 10.16 -15.68 -15.95
CA GLY A 44 11.24 -16.48 -15.35
C GLY A 44 11.95 -15.81 -14.17
N CYS A 45 11.35 -14.81 -13.54
CA CYS A 45 11.89 -14.17 -12.32
C CYS A 45 12.05 -15.20 -11.19
N GLU A 46 11.11 -16.14 -11.09
CA GLU A 46 11.09 -17.23 -10.11
C GLU A 46 12.28 -18.22 -10.24
N LYS A 47 12.95 -18.27 -11.41
CA LYS A 47 14.14 -19.12 -11.60
C LYS A 47 15.32 -18.65 -10.74
N CYS A 48 15.35 -17.36 -10.41
CA CYS A 48 16.40 -16.75 -9.61
C CYS A 48 15.92 -16.32 -8.22
N HIS A 49 14.70 -15.80 -8.10
CA HIS A 49 14.13 -15.27 -6.88
C HIS A 49 13.10 -16.20 -6.25
N ALA A 50 13.17 -16.37 -4.94
CA ALA A 50 12.12 -17.03 -4.18
C ALA A 50 11.10 -16.00 -3.65
N ILE A 51 9.88 -16.48 -3.38
CA ILE A 51 8.85 -15.81 -2.59
C ILE A 51 8.43 -16.76 -1.46
N ASN A 52 8.64 -16.35 -0.21
CA ASN A 52 8.40 -17.17 0.97
C ASN A 52 9.07 -18.55 0.91
N GLY A 53 10.27 -18.63 0.35
CA GLY A 53 11.06 -19.86 0.22
C GLY A 53 10.74 -20.71 -1.01
N VAL A 54 9.72 -20.35 -1.79
CA VAL A 54 9.35 -21.05 -3.05
C VAL A 54 9.96 -20.30 -4.23
N GLY A 55 10.80 -20.97 -5.01
CA GLY A 55 11.50 -20.42 -6.18
C GLY A 55 13.00 -20.56 -6.11
N GLY A 56 13.72 -19.79 -6.95
CA GLY A 56 15.16 -19.82 -7.09
C GLY A 56 15.92 -19.27 -5.89
N LYS A 57 17.20 -19.67 -5.78
CA LYS A 57 18.11 -19.26 -4.69
C LYS A 57 19.30 -18.43 -5.21
N VAL A 58 19.27 -18.01 -6.47
CA VAL A 58 20.33 -17.21 -7.09
C VAL A 58 20.24 -15.75 -6.62
N GLY A 59 19.03 -15.23 -6.55
CA GLY A 59 18.69 -13.92 -5.97
C GLY A 59 18.10 -14.04 -4.58
N PRO A 60 17.85 -12.90 -3.90
CA PRO A 60 17.19 -12.89 -2.59
C PRO A 60 15.74 -13.37 -2.69
N ASP A 61 15.23 -13.90 -1.57
CA ASP A 61 13.79 -14.11 -1.37
C ASP A 61 13.11 -12.75 -1.23
N LEU A 62 12.27 -12.40 -2.20
CA LEU A 62 11.68 -11.06 -2.30
C LEU A 62 10.64 -10.77 -1.20
N ALA A 63 10.02 -11.81 -0.66
CA ALA A 63 9.11 -11.65 0.49
C ALA A 63 9.86 -11.38 1.81
N LYS A 64 11.16 -11.66 1.86
CA LYS A 64 12.03 -11.43 3.03
C LYS A 64 12.89 -10.18 2.90
N SER A 65 12.98 -9.62 1.69
CA SER A 65 13.68 -8.35 1.46
C SER A 65 12.95 -7.20 2.16
N THR A 66 13.63 -6.05 2.29
CA THR A 66 13.00 -4.83 2.82
C THR A 66 11.72 -4.54 2.03
N ARG A 67 10.60 -4.42 2.76
CA ARG A 67 9.28 -4.17 2.17
C ARG A 67 9.34 -2.89 1.34
N PRO A 68 8.94 -2.93 0.05
CA PRO A 68 8.81 -1.72 -0.73
C PRO A 68 7.71 -0.84 -0.11
N HIS A 69 7.97 0.45 -0.04
CA HIS A 69 7.05 1.41 0.57
C HIS A 69 6.16 2.09 -0.46
N SER A 70 6.52 2.00 -1.74
CA SER A 70 5.80 2.60 -2.85
C SER A 70 6.13 1.91 -4.17
N PHE A 71 5.38 2.25 -5.21
CA PHE A 71 5.71 1.94 -6.60
C PHE A 71 7.15 2.32 -6.96
N TYR A 72 7.58 3.50 -6.51
CA TYR A 72 8.91 4.04 -6.83
C TYR A 72 10.05 3.31 -6.13
N ASP A 73 9.79 2.68 -4.97
CA ASP A 73 10.78 1.81 -4.31
C ASP A 73 11.08 0.58 -5.16
N VAL A 74 10.03 -0.07 -5.69
CA VAL A 74 10.18 -1.25 -6.57
C VAL A 74 10.84 -0.84 -7.88
N ALA A 75 10.41 0.26 -8.48
CA ALA A 75 10.98 0.78 -9.72
C ALA A 75 12.47 1.12 -9.57
N ALA A 76 12.85 1.79 -8.49
CA ALA A 76 14.23 2.09 -8.19
C ALA A 76 15.06 0.82 -7.94
N ALA A 77 14.49 -0.15 -7.22
CA ALA A 77 15.14 -1.44 -6.99
C ALA A 77 15.38 -2.19 -8.31
N LEU A 78 14.40 -2.27 -9.20
CA LEU A 78 14.56 -2.89 -10.52
C LEU A 78 15.69 -2.22 -11.32
N TRP A 79 15.70 -0.90 -11.40
CA TRP A 79 16.75 -0.14 -12.07
C TRP A 79 18.14 -0.38 -11.46
N ASN A 80 18.25 -0.25 -10.14
CA ASN A 80 19.53 -0.35 -9.44
C ASN A 80 20.15 -1.75 -9.53
N HIS A 81 19.33 -2.80 -9.64
CA HIS A 81 19.78 -4.18 -9.74
C HIS A 81 19.90 -4.67 -11.19
N LEU A 82 19.42 -3.90 -12.17
CA LEU A 82 19.39 -4.30 -13.57
C LEU A 82 20.75 -4.80 -14.11
N PRO A 83 21.89 -4.14 -13.86
CA PRO A 83 23.18 -4.64 -14.37
C PRO A 83 23.57 -6.00 -13.78
N ARG A 84 23.36 -6.18 -12.47
CA ARG A 84 23.69 -7.45 -11.78
C ARG A 84 22.81 -8.60 -12.25
N MET A 85 21.51 -8.34 -12.41
CA MET A 85 20.56 -9.31 -12.95
C MET A 85 20.92 -9.67 -14.40
N THR A 86 21.21 -8.68 -15.25
CA THR A 86 21.60 -8.89 -16.65
C THR A 86 22.87 -9.72 -16.76
N GLU A 87 23.90 -9.40 -15.98
CA GLU A 87 25.15 -10.15 -15.96
C GLU A 87 24.93 -11.59 -15.50
N ARG A 88 24.12 -11.80 -14.44
CA ARG A 88 23.84 -13.14 -13.95
C ARG A 88 23.01 -13.97 -14.94
N MET A 89 22.04 -13.36 -15.59
CA MET A 89 21.28 -14.01 -16.67
C MET A 89 22.20 -14.44 -17.81
N LYS A 90 23.13 -13.57 -18.24
CA LYS A 90 24.11 -13.87 -19.27
C LYS A 90 24.98 -15.08 -18.88
N GLN A 91 25.48 -15.12 -17.64
CA GLN A 91 26.27 -16.26 -17.14
C GLN A 91 25.51 -17.59 -17.14
N LEU A 92 24.19 -17.53 -16.98
CA LEU A 92 23.31 -18.69 -16.97
C LEU A 92 22.72 -19.02 -18.36
N GLY A 93 23.08 -18.28 -19.40
CA GLY A 93 22.54 -18.47 -20.76
C GLY A 93 21.06 -18.06 -20.87
N ILE A 94 20.57 -17.22 -19.99
CA ILE A 94 19.16 -16.77 -19.96
C ILE A 94 19.08 -15.39 -20.60
N ALA A 95 18.24 -15.26 -21.65
CA ALA A 95 17.92 -13.96 -22.22
C ALA A 95 17.12 -13.12 -21.22
N ARG A 96 17.46 -11.83 -21.07
CA ARG A 96 16.66 -10.92 -20.23
C ARG A 96 15.29 -10.72 -20.87
N PRO A 97 14.20 -11.00 -20.14
CA PRO A 97 12.86 -10.81 -20.67
C PRO A 97 12.54 -9.33 -20.83
N GLU A 98 11.86 -8.97 -21.90
CA GLU A 98 11.25 -7.64 -22.04
C GLU A 98 9.91 -7.60 -21.30
N LEU A 99 9.58 -6.42 -20.80
CA LEU A 99 8.30 -6.11 -20.16
C LEU A 99 7.53 -5.10 -21.00
N THR A 100 6.27 -5.37 -21.26
CA THR A 100 5.32 -4.34 -21.69
C THR A 100 4.96 -3.43 -20.53
N SER A 101 4.34 -2.29 -20.83
CA SER A 101 3.87 -1.35 -19.78
C SER A 101 2.90 -2.02 -18.82
N GLN A 102 1.98 -2.85 -19.34
CA GLN A 102 1.03 -3.59 -18.51
C GLN A 102 1.75 -4.59 -17.59
N GLU A 103 2.64 -5.41 -18.16
CA GLU A 103 3.41 -6.41 -17.39
C GLU A 103 4.28 -5.76 -16.32
N ALA A 104 4.88 -4.60 -16.59
CA ALA A 104 5.68 -3.87 -15.59
C ALA A 104 4.79 -3.34 -14.45
N GLY A 105 3.62 -2.78 -14.77
CA GLY A 105 2.65 -2.34 -13.79
C GLY A 105 2.16 -3.46 -12.89
N ASP A 106 1.71 -4.56 -13.49
CA ASP A 106 1.21 -5.74 -12.79
C ASP A 106 2.30 -6.37 -11.91
N LEU A 107 3.51 -6.52 -12.45
CA LEU A 107 4.66 -7.05 -11.71
C LEU A 107 5.00 -6.20 -10.49
N ILE A 108 5.02 -4.87 -10.63
CA ILE A 108 5.27 -3.98 -9.49
C ILE A 108 4.13 -4.06 -8.48
N GLY A 109 2.88 -4.10 -8.93
CA GLY A 109 1.71 -4.33 -8.08
C GLY A 109 1.86 -5.61 -7.26
N PHE A 110 2.24 -6.71 -7.89
CA PHE A 110 2.51 -7.97 -7.22
C PHE A 110 3.64 -7.86 -6.18
N LEU A 111 4.80 -7.33 -6.58
CA LEU A 111 5.95 -7.19 -5.69
C LEU A 111 5.65 -6.26 -4.50
N TYR A 112 4.85 -5.24 -4.71
CA TYR A 112 4.38 -4.36 -3.64
C TYR A 112 3.48 -5.11 -2.65
N THR A 113 2.57 -5.97 -3.15
CA THR A 113 1.65 -6.74 -2.31
C THR A 113 2.34 -7.88 -1.54
N LEU A 114 3.58 -8.25 -1.85
CA LEU A 114 4.33 -9.20 -1.02
C LEU A 114 4.48 -8.73 0.43
N GLY A 115 4.53 -7.41 0.65
CA GLY A 115 4.50 -6.81 1.97
C GLY A 115 3.13 -6.79 2.65
N TYR A 116 2.06 -7.04 1.89
CA TYR A 116 0.69 -7.09 2.40
C TYR A 116 0.41 -8.37 3.19
N PHE A 117 1.02 -9.49 2.80
CA PHE A 117 0.79 -10.77 3.46
C PHE A 117 1.73 -10.95 4.65
N ASP A 118 1.14 -11.08 5.82
CA ASP A 118 1.89 -11.32 7.04
C ASP A 118 2.39 -12.77 7.12
N ARG A 119 3.51 -12.95 7.82
CA ARG A 119 3.97 -14.29 8.20
C ARG A 119 2.96 -14.93 9.15
N PRO A 120 2.78 -16.25 9.11
CA PRO A 120 1.96 -16.95 10.08
C PRO A 120 2.40 -16.62 11.52
N GLY A 121 1.43 -16.52 12.43
CA GLY A 121 1.69 -16.40 13.86
C GLY A 121 2.01 -17.76 14.49
N ASP A 122 2.43 -17.74 15.74
CA ASP A 122 2.73 -18.89 16.58
C ASP A 122 1.54 -19.14 17.52
N ALA A 123 0.81 -20.22 17.30
CA ALA A 123 -0.39 -20.57 18.09
C ALA A 123 -0.08 -20.82 19.57
N ALA A 124 1.12 -21.36 19.91
CA ALA A 124 1.52 -21.58 21.30
C ALA A 124 1.76 -20.26 22.03
N LYS A 125 2.41 -19.30 21.36
CA LYS A 125 2.56 -17.93 21.87
C LYS A 125 1.23 -17.22 21.96
N GLY A 126 0.35 -17.39 20.97
CA GLY A 126 -0.99 -16.83 20.98
C GLY A 126 -1.83 -17.32 22.17
N ARG A 127 -1.74 -18.61 22.50
CA ARG A 127 -2.37 -19.17 23.72
C ARG A 127 -1.86 -18.50 24.99
N LYS A 128 -0.55 -18.34 25.11
CA LYS A 128 0.06 -17.64 26.25
C LYS A 128 -0.42 -16.19 26.34
N LEU A 129 -0.40 -15.47 25.22
CA LEU A 129 -0.88 -14.09 25.14
C LEU A 129 -2.37 -13.96 25.54
N PHE A 130 -3.20 -14.91 25.14
CA PHE A 130 -4.63 -14.93 25.51
C PHE A 130 -4.86 -14.92 27.01
N VAL A 131 -3.98 -15.59 27.76
CA VAL A 131 -3.98 -15.60 29.24
C VAL A 131 -3.30 -14.33 29.79
N ASP A 132 -2.09 -14.03 29.34
CA ASP A 132 -1.28 -12.90 29.84
C ASP A 132 -2.00 -11.54 29.66
N LYS A 133 -2.65 -11.36 28.51
CA LYS A 133 -3.44 -10.16 28.17
C LYS A 133 -4.85 -10.16 28.75
N LYS A 134 -5.15 -11.16 29.62
CA LYS A 134 -6.44 -11.28 30.35
C LYS A 134 -7.68 -11.53 29.47
N CYS A 135 -7.50 -11.89 28.19
CA CYS A 135 -8.63 -12.23 27.32
C CYS A 135 -9.44 -13.41 27.89
N SER A 136 -8.75 -14.38 28.49
CA SER A 136 -9.32 -15.59 29.12
C SER A 136 -10.19 -15.31 30.36
N VAL A 137 -10.15 -14.10 30.93
CA VAL A 137 -11.04 -13.72 32.05
C VAL A 137 -12.48 -13.60 31.58
N CYS A 138 -12.68 -13.12 30.35
CA CYS A 138 -14.00 -12.89 29.79
C CYS A 138 -14.38 -13.91 28.70
N HIS A 139 -13.42 -14.35 27.89
CA HIS A 139 -13.64 -15.21 26.73
C HIS A 139 -13.12 -16.64 26.97
N SER A 140 -13.77 -17.62 26.34
CA SER A 140 -13.31 -19.02 26.33
C SER A 140 -12.93 -19.46 24.91
N VAL A 141 -11.95 -20.39 24.83
CA VAL A 141 -11.53 -21.12 23.63
C VAL A 141 -11.39 -22.59 23.98
N GLY A 142 -12.04 -23.49 23.23
CA GLY A 142 -12.03 -24.91 23.52
C GLY A 142 -12.62 -25.26 24.89
N GLY A 143 -13.56 -24.48 25.40
CA GLY A 143 -14.18 -24.67 26.72
C GLY A 143 -13.34 -24.18 27.89
N VAL A 144 -12.16 -23.56 27.65
CA VAL A 144 -11.27 -23.03 28.69
C VAL A 144 -11.31 -21.51 28.68
N GLY A 145 -11.68 -20.87 29.80
CA GLY A 145 -11.76 -19.43 29.97
C GLY A 145 -13.09 -18.99 30.58
N GLY A 146 -13.31 -17.66 30.57
CA GLY A 146 -14.50 -17.02 31.13
C GLY A 146 -15.75 -17.13 30.26
N ALA A 147 -16.88 -16.76 30.85
CA ALA A 147 -18.18 -16.78 30.19
C ALA A 147 -18.86 -15.40 30.11
N VAL A 148 -18.13 -14.33 30.43
CA VAL A 148 -18.64 -12.94 30.35
C VAL A 148 -18.75 -12.50 28.90
N GLY A 149 -17.76 -12.83 28.08
CA GLY A 149 -17.75 -12.60 26.66
C GLY A 149 -18.16 -13.83 25.85
N PRO A 150 -18.39 -13.69 24.54
CA PRO A 150 -18.72 -14.84 23.68
C PRO A 150 -17.58 -15.86 23.63
N LYS A 151 -17.94 -17.13 23.40
CA LYS A 151 -16.98 -18.18 23.09
C LYS A 151 -16.34 -17.91 21.72
N LEU A 152 -15.00 -17.88 21.66
CA LEU A 152 -14.30 -17.49 20.44
C LEU A 152 -14.10 -18.66 19.45
N ASP A 153 -14.24 -19.89 19.90
CA ASP A 153 -14.24 -21.12 19.08
C ASP A 153 -15.52 -21.33 18.25
N SER A 154 -16.63 -20.72 18.64
CA SER A 154 -17.88 -20.80 17.87
C SER A 154 -17.92 -19.91 16.63
N LEU A 155 -16.95 -19.04 16.45
CA LEU A 155 -16.94 -18.00 15.42
C LEU A 155 -16.08 -18.47 14.22
N LYS A 156 -16.70 -19.18 13.28
CA LYS A 156 -16.07 -19.82 12.09
C LYS A 156 -15.21 -18.88 11.21
N GLN A 157 -15.16 -17.59 11.50
CA GLN A 157 -14.53 -16.55 10.66
C GLN A 157 -13.28 -15.93 11.29
N PHE A 158 -12.90 -16.24 12.53
CA PHE A 158 -11.76 -15.61 13.22
C PHE A 158 -10.37 -15.95 12.66
N ALA A 159 -10.28 -16.82 11.67
CA ALA A 159 -9.03 -17.13 11.01
C ALA A 159 -8.49 -15.95 10.16
N SER A 160 -9.30 -14.91 9.93
CA SER A 160 -8.87 -13.72 9.18
C SER A 160 -8.52 -12.58 10.14
N PRO A 161 -7.32 -11.99 10.03
CA PRO A 161 -6.96 -10.79 10.79
C PRO A 161 -7.96 -9.64 10.62
N MET A 162 -8.62 -9.53 9.45
CA MET A 162 -9.62 -8.51 9.18
C MET A 162 -10.91 -8.74 9.96
N TYR A 163 -11.33 -10.00 10.08
CA TYR A 163 -12.47 -10.35 10.91
C TYR A 163 -12.20 -10.05 12.38
N LEU A 164 -11.00 -10.42 12.86
CA LEU A 164 -10.61 -10.13 14.24
C LEU A 164 -10.57 -8.62 14.49
N ALA A 165 -10.01 -7.83 13.56
CA ALA A 165 -9.97 -6.37 13.65
C ALA A 165 -11.38 -5.76 13.68
N SER A 166 -12.28 -6.23 12.81
CA SER A 166 -13.68 -5.81 12.76
C SER A 166 -14.41 -6.14 14.07
N ALA A 167 -14.26 -7.36 14.57
CA ALA A 167 -14.87 -7.77 15.82
C ALA A 167 -14.36 -6.95 17.02
N MET A 168 -13.04 -6.72 17.09
CA MET A 168 -12.45 -5.90 18.15
C MET A 168 -12.92 -4.45 18.08
N TRP A 169 -13.06 -3.88 16.89
CA TRP A 169 -13.62 -2.54 16.70
C TRP A 169 -15.11 -2.48 17.12
N ASN A 170 -15.96 -3.36 16.63
CA ASN A 170 -17.39 -3.32 16.87
C ASN A 170 -17.76 -3.55 18.34
N HIS A 171 -16.94 -4.32 19.07
CA HIS A 171 -17.16 -4.65 20.47
C HIS A 171 -16.27 -3.86 21.44
N GLY A 172 -15.43 -2.96 20.93
CA GLY A 172 -14.42 -2.25 21.71
C GLY A 172 -14.99 -1.47 22.89
N VAL A 173 -16.13 -0.80 22.71
CA VAL A 173 -16.82 -0.07 23.79
C VAL A 173 -17.26 -1.03 24.90
N ALA A 174 -17.99 -2.09 24.54
CA ALA A 174 -18.49 -3.06 25.51
C ALA A 174 -17.35 -3.82 26.22
N MET A 175 -16.28 -4.16 25.47
CA MET A 175 -15.08 -4.76 26.07
C MET A 175 -14.39 -3.79 27.04
N ALA A 176 -14.27 -2.50 26.70
CA ALA A 176 -13.65 -1.52 27.57
C ALA A 176 -14.43 -1.33 28.88
N GLU A 177 -15.76 -1.32 28.82
CA GLU A 177 -16.63 -1.25 30.00
C GLU A 177 -16.51 -2.49 30.88
N ALA A 178 -16.53 -3.68 30.27
CA ALA A 178 -16.36 -4.94 30.99
C ALA A 178 -14.96 -5.06 31.66
N MET A 179 -13.91 -4.65 30.96
CA MET A 179 -12.55 -4.59 31.51
C MET A 179 -12.49 -3.65 32.71
N LYS A 180 -13.06 -2.46 32.59
CA LYS A 180 -13.11 -1.47 33.68
C LYS A 180 -13.83 -2.02 34.91
N ALA A 181 -14.96 -2.70 34.71
CA ALA A 181 -15.73 -3.33 35.77
C ALA A 181 -14.95 -4.43 36.50
N GLN A 182 -14.01 -5.10 35.81
CA GLN A 182 -13.13 -6.15 36.35
C GLN A 182 -11.77 -5.62 36.85
N GLY A 183 -11.54 -4.31 36.80
CA GLY A 183 -10.23 -3.71 37.14
C GLY A 183 -9.11 -4.11 36.18
N ILE A 184 -9.43 -4.49 34.96
CA ILE A 184 -8.46 -4.91 33.93
C ILE A 184 -8.10 -3.71 33.06
N GLU A 185 -6.81 -3.35 33.01
CA GLU A 185 -6.31 -2.37 32.05
C GLU A 185 -6.38 -2.92 30.62
N ARG A 186 -6.84 -2.10 29.68
CA ARG A 186 -6.91 -2.49 28.28
C ARG A 186 -5.52 -2.76 27.72
N PRO A 187 -5.23 -4.01 27.27
CA PRO A 187 -3.90 -4.35 26.78
C PRO A 187 -3.63 -3.72 25.43
N THR A 188 -2.40 -3.26 25.21
CA THR A 188 -1.90 -2.93 23.87
C THR A 188 -1.48 -4.20 23.13
N MET A 189 -1.53 -4.15 21.80
CA MET A 189 -1.19 -5.29 20.94
C MET A 189 -0.13 -4.86 19.92
N THR A 190 0.97 -5.60 19.89
CA THR A 190 1.90 -5.50 18.76
C THR A 190 1.36 -6.29 17.57
N PRO A 191 1.80 -5.99 16.33
CA PRO A 191 1.41 -6.78 15.16
C PRO A 191 1.76 -8.26 15.28
N GLN A 192 2.89 -8.60 15.91
CA GLN A 192 3.27 -9.99 16.14
C GLN A 192 2.32 -10.69 17.11
N GLU A 193 1.97 -10.04 18.21
CA GLU A 193 1.01 -10.59 19.18
C GLU A 193 -0.35 -10.82 18.55
N LEU A 194 -0.80 -9.93 17.66
CA LEU A 194 -2.06 -10.09 16.95
C LEU A 194 -2.00 -11.28 15.97
N ARG A 195 -0.86 -11.48 15.27
CA ARG A 195 -0.64 -12.67 14.43
C ARG A 195 -0.69 -13.96 15.27
N ASP A 196 0.00 -13.97 16.39
CA ASP A 196 0.07 -15.14 17.28
C ASP A 196 -1.32 -15.47 17.86
N LEU A 197 -2.09 -14.46 18.29
CA LEU A 197 -3.47 -14.64 18.71
C LEU A 197 -4.36 -15.18 17.58
N SER A 198 -4.24 -14.62 16.37
CA SER A 198 -5.00 -15.11 15.21
C SER A 198 -4.67 -16.57 14.91
N ALA A 199 -3.40 -16.96 15.02
CA ALA A 199 -2.96 -18.35 14.85
C ALA A 199 -3.52 -19.29 15.93
N TYR A 200 -3.64 -18.81 17.18
CA TYR A 200 -4.24 -19.58 18.28
C TYR A 200 -5.75 -19.77 18.09
N LEU A 201 -6.44 -18.73 17.61
CA LEU A 201 -7.89 -18.78 17.40
C LEU A 201 -8.29 -19.57 16.14
N ALA A 202 -7.42 -19.63 15.13
CA ALA A 202 -7.70 -20.27 13.84
C ALA A 202 -8.05 -21.77 13.94
N PRO A 203 -7.34 -22.63 14.71
CA PRO A 203 -7.66 -24.05 14.86
C PRO A 203 -9.00 -24.29 15.53
N ALA A 204 -9.37 -23.44 16.49
CA ALA A 204 -10.65 -23.54 17.19
C ALA A 204 -11.86 -23.34 16.26
N THR A 205 -11.64 -22.75 15.08
CA THR A 205 -12.68 -22.51 14.06
C THR A 205 -12.84 -23.64 13.05
N GLY A 206 -12.05 -24.72 13.15
CA GLY A 206 -12.13 -25.89 12.28
C GLY A 206 -11.58 -25.68 10.87
N ARG A 207 -10.74 -24.64 10.64
CA ARG A 207 -10.05 -24.44 9.37
C ARG A 207 -8.66 -25.10 9.37
N PRO A 208 -8.22 -25.67 8.22
CA PRO A 208 -6.85 -26.17 8.09
C PRO A 208 -5.84 -25.05 8.31
N THR A 209 -4.81 -25.33 9.12
CA THR A 209 -3.70 -24.39 9.41
C THR A 209 -2.57 -24.44 8.39
N GLU A 210 -2.69 -25.30 7.37
CA GLU A 210 -1.65 -25.49 6.35
C GLU A 210 -1.93 -24.62 5.13
N GLY A 211 -1.01 -23.74 4.84
CA GLY A 211 -0.99 -22.85 3.68
C GLY A 211 -0.92 -21.37 4.06
N PRO A 212 -0.42 -20.52 3.16
CA PRO A 212 -0.46 -19.07 3.37
C PRO A 212 -1.92 -18.64 3.51
N LEU A 213 -2.21 -17.83 4.55
CA LEU A 213 -3.48 -17.13 4.68
C LEU A 213 -3.58 -16.12 3.52
N PHE A 214 -4.08 -16.58 2.39
CA PHE A 214 -4.47 -15.68 1.31
C PHE A 214 -5.75 -14.96 1.74
N VAL A 215 -5.59 -13.90 2.49
CA VAL A 215 -6.62 -12.88 2.59
C VAL A 215 -6.57 -12.16 1.25
N LEU A 216 -7.54 -12.40 0.38
CA LEU A 216 -7.72 -11.53 -0.79
C LEU A 216 -7.72 -10.09 -0.26
N PRO A 217 -6.85 -9.21 -0.76
CA PRO A 217 -6.93 -7.81 -0.38
C PRO A 217 -8.35 -7.33 -0.68
N GLY A 218 -8.91 -6.54 0.25
CA GLY A 218 -10.18 -5.87 0.00
C GLY A 218 -10.08 -4.98 -1.23
N ARG A 219 -11.19 -4.40 -1.63
CA ARG A 219 -11.30 -3.53 -2.82
C ARG A 219 -10.98 -2.08 -2.43
N PRO A 220 -9.87 -1.48 -2.89
CA PRO A 220 -9.46 -0.13 -2.51
C PRO A 220 -10.51 0.94 -2.83
N GLU A 221 -11.24 0.79 -3.95
CA GLU A 221 -12.28 1.73 -4.38
C GLU A 221 -13.46 1.73 -3.42
N MET A 222 -13.87 0.54 -2.98
CA MET A 222 -14.93 0.39 -1.97
C MET A 222 -14.46 0.93 -0.62
N GLY A 223 -13.21 0.65 -0.25
CA GLY A 223 -12.62 1.18 0.98
C GLY A 223 -12.57 2.72 0.99
N ARG A 224 -12.33 3.35 -0.16
CA ARG A 224 -12.40 4.80 -0.31
C ARG A 224 -13.82 5.33 -0.04
N SER A 225 -14.84 4.70 -0.62
CA SER A 225 -16.24 5.06 -0.40
C SER A 225 -16.60 4.89 1.08
N LEU A 226 -16.26 3.74 1.66
CA LEU A 226 -16.47 3.45 3.07
C LEU A 226 -15.76 4.45 4.00
N PHE A 227 -14.56 4.91 3.65
CA PHE A 227 -13.81 5.89 4.42
C PHE A 227 -14.58 7.21 4.58
N VAL A 228 -15.32 7.59 3.55
CA VAL A 228 -16.23 8.76 3.58
C VAL A 228 -17.54 8.42 4.29
N GLU A 229 -18.22 7.35 3.90
CA GLU A 229 -19.53 6.95 4.39
C GLU A 229 -19.52 6.62 5.89
N LYS A 230 -18.48 5.95 6.36
CA LYS A 230 -18.30 5.62 7.79
C LYS A 230 -17.73 6.79 8.61
N GLY A 231 -17.53 7.96 8.00
CA GLY A 231 -17.13 9.19 8.66
C GLY A 231 -15.66 9.32 9.04
N CYS A 232 -14.78 8.40 8.62
CA CYS A 232 -13.34 8.45 8.93
C CYS A 232 -12.68 9.75 8.43
N VAL A 233 -13.14 10.26 7.27
CA VAL A 233 -12.67 11.49 6.63
C VAL A 233 -12.93 12.75 7.49
N GLN A 234 -13.87 12.72 8.41
CA GLN A 234 -14.17 13.87 9.28
C GLN A 234 -13.01 14.19 10.23
N CYS A 235 -12.25 13.16 10.62
CA CYS A 235 -11.12 13.29 11.53
C CYS A 235 -9.77 13.11 10.84
N HIS A 236 -9.68 12.23 9.86
CA HIS A 236 -8.42 11.85 9.21
C HIS A 236 -8.26 12.44 7.81
N LYS A 237 -7.05 12.89 7.49
CA LYS A 237 -6.64 13.20 6.12
C LYS A 237 -6.13 11.95 5.42
N VAL A 238 -6.37 11.93 4.10
CA VAL A 238 -5.68 11.05 3.16
C VAL A 238 -5.25 11.89 1.96
N GLY A 239 -3.94 12.00 1.74
CA GLY A 239 -3.38 12.80 0.64
C GLY A 239 -3.71 14.29 0.71
N GLY A 240 -3.76 14.86 1.91
CA GLY A 240 -4.04 16.28 2.13
C GLY A 240 -5.54 16.62 2.25
N THR A 241 -6.44 15.65 1.98
CA THR A 241 -7.89 15.87 2.03
C THR A 241 -8.52 15.16 3.21
N GLY A 242 -9.36 15.86 3.96
CA GLY A 242 -10.05 15.37 5.16
C GLY A 242 -9.78 16.22 6.39
N GLY A 243 -10.26 15.72 7.54
CA GLY A 243 -10.12 16.36 8.84
C GLY A 243 -8.69 16.37 9.38
N THR A 244 -8.48 17.20 10.41
CA THR A 244 -7.14 17.41 11.01
C THR A 244 -7.07 16.96 12.47
N LEU A 245 -8.17 16.42 13.01
CA LEU A 245 -8.24 15.95 14.39
C LEU A 245 -7.40 14.67 14.57
N GLY A 246 -7.39 13.80 13.57
CA GLY A 246 -6.53 12.63 13.49
C GLY A 246 -5.31 12.85 12.58
N PRO A 247 -4.33 11.95 12.62
CA PRO A 247 -3.15 12.02 11.74
C PRO A 247 -3.53 11.84 10.26
N ASP A 248 -2.67 12.35 9.37
CA ASP A 248 -2.71 12.00 7.93
C ASP A 248 -2.32 10.53 7.75
N LEU A 249 -3.24 9.75 7.17
CA LEU A 249 -3.07 8.31 7.06
C LEU A 249 -2.14 7.88 5.92
N VAL A 250 -1.84 8.75 4.95
CA VAL A 250 -0.82 8.45 3.91
C VAL A 250 0.55 8.23 4.54
N ALA A 251 0.95 9.12 5.46
CA ALA A 251 2.24 9.00 6.14
C ALA A 251 2.33 7.72 7.00
N MET A 252 1.18 7.22 7.46
CA MET A 252 1.10 6.01 8.30
C MET A 252 0.91 4.73 7.48
N SER A 253 0.36 4.82 6.26
CA SER A 253 0.02 3.66 5.43
C SER A 253 1.24 3.03 4.76
N ALA A 254 2.27 3.81 4.50
CA ALA A 254 3.43 3.41 3.69
C ALA A 254 4.22 2.19 4.20
N ARG A 255 3.87 1.59 5.34
CA ARG A 255 4.65 0.50 5.96
C ARG A 255 3.82 -0.56 6.68
N ARG A 256 2.49 -0.62 6.48
CA ARG A 256 1.64 -1.45 7.34
C ARG A 256 0.96 -2.57 6.58
N SER A 257 1.23 -3.79 7.03
CA SER A 257 0.42 -4.94 6.64
C SER A 257 -1.00 -4.85 7.25
N PRO A 258 -1.95 -5.65 6.76
CA PRO A 258 -3.29 -5.74 7.34
C PRO A 258 -3.30 -5.95 8.86
N VAL A 259 -2.41 -6.80 9.37
CA VAL A 259 -2.31 -7.04 10.82
C VAL A 259 -1.73 -5.84 11.56
N GLU A 260 -0.79 -5.10 10.94
CA GLU A 260 -0.28 -3.85 11.50
C GLU A 260 -1.35 -2.76 11.56
N PHE A 261 -2.24 -2.68 10.56
CA PHE A 261 -3.43 -1.83 10.62
C PHE A 261 -4.38 -2.26 11.74
N ALA A 262 -4.67 -3.55 11.84
CA ALA A 262 -5.56 -4.09 12.87
C ALA A 262 -5.02 -3.78 14.28
N ALA A 263 -3.74 -4.00 14.53
CA ALA A 263 -3.10 -3.65 15.79
C ALA A 263 -3.14 -2.15 16.08
N ALA A 264 -2.93 -1.32 15.04
CA ALA A 264 -2.99 0.13 15.18
C ALA A 264 -4.41 0.62 15.50
N ILE A 265 -5.44 0.06 14.85
CA ILE A 265 -6.84 0.36 15.12
C ILE A 265 -7.15 0.03 16.57
N TRP A 266 -6.86 -1.19 17.03
CA TRP A 266 -7.06 -1.60 18.41
C TRP A 266 -6.41 -0.65 19.43
N ASN A 267 -5.12 -0.35 19.22
CA ASN A 267 -4.36 0.49 20.15
C ASN A 267 -4.82 1.96 20.17
N LYS A 268 -5.37 2.46 19.04
CA LYS A 268 -5.83 3.86 18.90
C LYS A 268 -7.30 4.04 19.13
N GLU A 269 -8.08 2.97 19.13
CA GLU A 269 -9.54 3.03 19.32
C GLU A 269 -9.96 3.83 20.56
N PRO A 270 -9.37 3.70 21.76
CA PRO A 270 -9.78 4.49 22.90
C PRO A 270 -9.67 6.00 22.67
N ALA A 271 -8.65 6.44 21.93
CA ALA A 271 -8.50 7.85 21.57
C ALA A 271 -9.53 8.27 20.50
N MET A 272 -9.79 7.41 19.51
CA MET A 272 -10.81 7.65 18.48
C MET A 272 -12.21 7.71 19.09
N LEU A 273 -12.56 6.81 20.02
CA LEU A 273 -13.85 6.82 20.71
C LEU A 273 -14.06 8.11 21.52
N ARG A 274 -13.02 8.59 22.24
CA ARG A 274 -13.10 9.89 22.95
C ARG A 274 -13.29 11.05 21.98
N ALA A 275 -12.59 11.06 20.87
CA ALA A 275 -12.73 12.11 19.86
C ALA A 275 -14.11 12.08 19.21
N MET A 276 -14.65 10.90 18.88
CA MET A 276 -16.00 10.74 18.35
C MET A 276 -17.04 11.22 19.33
N ALA A 277 -16.93 10.87 20.61
CA ALA A 277 -17.84 11.33 21.66
C ALA A 277 -17.80 12.85 21.81
N SER A 278 -16.63 13.48 21.79
CA SER A 278 -16.49 14.95 21.89
C SER A 278 -17.09 15.70 20.70
N GLN A 279 -17.18 15.05 19.53
CA GLN A 279 -17.74 15.61 18.31
C GLN A 279 -19.18 15.13 18.05
N ASN A 280 -19.77 14.39 19.00
CA ASN A 280 -21.09 13.76 18.86
C ASN A 280 -21.23 12.87 17.60
N VAL A 281 -20.14 12.19 17.23
CA VAL A 281 -20.07 11.26 16.09
C VAL A 281 -20.37 9.85 16.58
N LYS A 282 -21.34 9.19 15.95
CA LYS A 282 -21.67 7.79 16.25
C LYS A 282 -20.57 6.87 15.77
N VAL A 283 -20.17 5.91 16.60
CA VAL A 283 -19.20 4.88 16.24
C VAL A 283 -19.77 4.00 15.11
N PRO A 284 -19.12 3.95 13.94
CA PRO A 284 -19.61 3.16 12.82
C PRO A 284 -19.42 1.66 13.08
N GLN A 285 -20.38 0.85 12.67
CA GLN A 285 -20.22 -0.59 12.61
C GLN A 285 -19.50 -0.95 11.31
N LEU A 286 -18.53 -1.86 11.38
CA LEU A 286 -17.72 -2.33 10.26
C LEU A 286 -17.87 -3.85 10.13
N SER A 287 -18.28 -4.35 8.97
CA SER A 287 -18.19 -5.77 8.67
C SER A 287 -16.71 -6.17 8.44
N ALA A 288 -16.45 -7.47 8.35
CA ALA A 288 -15.09 -7.92 8.00
C ALA A 288 -14.68 -7.48 6.59
N GLU A 289 -15.62 -7.43 5.66
CA GLU A 289 -15.45 -6.94 4.31
C GLU A 289 -15.19 -5.43 4.31
N ASP A 290 -15.97 -4.64 5.08
CA ASP A 290 -15.72 -3.19 5.25
C ASP A 290 -14.30 -2.96 5.77
N MET A 291 -13.87 -3.74 6.77
CA MET A 291 -12.52 -3.65 7.34
C MET A 291 -11.44 -4.01 6.31
N ALA A 292 -11.66 -5.06 5.52
CA ALA A 292 -10.73 -5.48 4.48
C ALA A 292 -10.63 -4.40 3.38
N ASP A 293 -11.75 -3.85 2.93
CA ASP A 293 -11.81 -2.80 1.91
C ASP A 293 -11.13 -1.50 2.41
N LEU A 294 -11.40 -1.07 3.65
CA LEU A 294 -10.74 0.08 4.28
C LEU A 294 -9.23 -0.10 4.40
N VAL A 295 -8.78 -1.28 4.84
CA VAL A 295 -7.35 -1.58 4.96
C VAL A 295 -6.69 -1.61 3.58
N ALA A 296 -7.34 -2.20 2.58
CA ALA A 296 -6.84 -2.20 1.21
C ALA A 296 -6.73 -0.77 0.64
N TYR A 297 -7.72 0.08 0.89
CA TYR A 297 -7.65 1.49 0.53
C TYR A 297 -6.47 2.20 1.19
N LEU A 298 -6.35 2.10 2.51
CA LEU A 298 -5.27 2.73 3.26
C LEU A 298 -3.89 2.19 2.86
N TYR A 299 -3.79 0.92 2.48
CA TYR A 299 -2.57 0.35 1.93
C TYR A 299 -2.26 0.92 0.55
N SER A 300 -3.28 1.06 -0.31
CA SER A 300 -3.13 1.54 -1.67
C SER A 300 -2.73 3.02 -1.77
N VAL A 301 -3.17 3.86 -0.82
CA VAL A 301 -2.80 5.29 -0.84
C VAL A 301 -1.31 5.54 -0.65
N GLY A 302 -0.58 4.57 -0.09
CA GLY A 302 0.88 4.59 -0.01
C GLY A 302 1.59 4.20 -1.30
N TYR A 303 0.87 3.56 -2.24
CA TYR A 303 1.48 2.96 -3.44
C TYR A 303 2.19 3.98 -4.33
N PHE A 304 1.57 5.13 -4.57
CA PHE A 304 2.19 6.26 -5.29
C PHE A 304 2.64 7.39 -4.33
N ALA A 305 2.83 7.08 -3.05
CA ALA A 305 3.28 8.09 -2.10
C ALA A 305 4.64 8.68 -2.50
N GLY A 306 4.79 9.98 -2.31
CA GLY A 306 6.03 10.68 -2.62
C GLY A 306 6.08 11.28 -4.03
N GLY A 307 4.94 11.62 -4.62
CA GLY A 307 4.80 12.20 -5.96
C GLY A 307 5.98 13.04 -6.45
N GLY A 308 6.33 12.87 -7.73
CA GLY A 308 7.52 13.47 -8.32
C GLY A 308 7.36 14.97 -8.67
N SER A 309 8.48 15.58 -9.04
CA SER A 309 8.57 16.98 -9.45
C SER A 309 9.36 17.09 -10.75
N ILE A 310 8.77 17.72 -11.77
CA ILE A 310 9.42 17.93 -13.06
C ILE A 310 10.77 18.66 -12.91
N PRO A 311 10.87 19.78 -12.17
CA PRO A 311 12.17 20.46 -11.99
C PRO A 311 13.22 19.56 -11.34
N ARG A 312 12.85 18.80 -10.30
CA ARG A 312 13.78 17.87 -9.68
C ARG A 312 14.13 16.69 -10.59
N GLY A 313 13.18 16.23 -11.42
CA GLY A 313 13.43 15.21 -12.43
C GLY A 313 14.55 15.61 -13.40
N TRP A 314 14.59 16.86 -13.86
CA TRP A 314 15.69 17.38 -14.67
C TRP A 314 17.03 17.36 -13.93
N VAL A 315 17.04 17.74 -12.64
CA VAL A 315 18.23 17.65 -11.79
C VAL A 315 18.71 16.22 -11.66
N VAL A 316 17.79 15.27 -11.44
CA VAL A 316 18.12 13.84 -11.39
C VAL A 316 18.69 13.37 -12.72
N ALA A 317 18.02 13.65 -13.85
CA ALA A 317 18.48 13.23 -15.18
C ALA A 317 19.89 13.77 -15.49
N SER A 318 20.19 15.00 -15.10
CA SER A 318 21.52 15.58 -15.22
C SER A 318 22.55 14.90 -14.32
N ASN A 319 22.29 14.86 -13.01
CA ASN A 319 23.23 14.37 -12.01
C ASN A 319 23.52 12.88 -12.13
N LYS A 320 22.53 12.09 -12.58
CA LYS A 320 22.68 10.65 -12.83
C LYS A 320 23.27 10.34 -14.21
N GLY A 321 23.56 11.37 -15.01
CA GLY A 321 24.23 11.24 -16.28
C GLY A 321 23.35 10.79 -17.44
N CYS A 322 22.03 10.76 -17.29
CA CYS A 322 21.11 10.43 -18.38
C CYS A 322 21.29 11.37 -19.58
N LEU A 323 21.48 12.66 -19.32
CA LEU A 323 21.67 13.71 -20.33
C LEU A 323 23.05 13.67 -21.01
N ASN A 324 23.98 12.83 -20.55
CA ASN A 324 25.22 12.58 -21.27
C ASN A 324 24.98 11.82 -22.58
N CYS A 325 23.95 10.94 -22.57
CA CYS A 325 23.57 10.12 -23.72
C CYS A 325 22.28 10.60 -24.38
N HIS A 326 21.30 11.03 -23.61
CA HIS A 326 20.01 11.49 -24.12
C HIS A 326 19.99 13.00 -24.31
N GLY A 327 19.47 13.44 -25.44
CA GLY A 327 19.14 14.85 -25.67
C GLY A 327 17.72 15.19 -25.20
N ALA A 328 17.37 16.45 -25.21
CA ALA A 328 16.04 16.97 -25.01
C ALA A 328 15.77 18.15 -25.95
N TYR A 329 14.52 18.35 -26.36
CA TYR A 329 14.07 19.45 -27.21
C TYR A 329 14.87 19.61 -28.53
N GLY A 330 15.26 18.48 -29.13
CA GLY A 330 15.97 18.49 -30.44
C GLY A 330 17.47 18.70 -30.31
N GLU A 331 18.06 18.58 -29.13
CA GLU A 331 19.51 18.61 -28.93
C GLU A 331 20.20 17.56 -29.82
N ARG A 332 21.15 17.99 -30.64
CA ARG A 332 21.89 17.13 -31.59
C ARG A 332 23.19 16.61 -30.96
N GLY A 333 23.73 15.55 -31.56
CA GLY A 333 25.04 15.00 -31.19
C GLY A 333 25.04 14.09 -29.97
N LYS A 334 23.89 13.68 -29.47
CA LYS A 334 23.77 12.69 -28.41
C LYS A 334 23.70 11.29 -28.99
N PRO A 335 24.33 10.29 -28.34
CA PRO A 335 24.37 8.89 -28.82
C PRO A 335 23.04 8.14 -28.66
N ALA A 336 22.11 8.65 -27.85
CA ALA A 336 20.81 8.04 -27.62
C ALA A 336 19.65 8.96 -28.04
N SER A 337 18.45 8.42 -28.05
CA SER A 337 17.24 9.15 -28.46
C SER A 337 16.96 10.37 -27.59
N ASP A 338 16.38 11.41 -28.20
CA ASP A 338 15.86 12.58 -27.50
C ASP A 338 14.67 12.18 -26.62
N LEU A 339 14.75 12.51 -25.33
CA LEU A 339 13.72 12.17 -24.34
C LEU A 339 12.35 12.80 -24.66
N THR A 340 12.32 13.95 -25.31
CA THR A 340 11.06 14.62 -25.69
C THR A 340 10.39 13.97 -26.90
N ARG A 341 11.10 13.08 -27.61
CA ARG A 341 10.58 12.31 -28.75
C ARG A 341 10.32 10.85 -28.41
N ALA A 342 10.68 10.43 -27.19
CA ALA A 342 10.36 9.10 -26.72
C ALA A 342 8.83 8.93 -26.70
N LYS A 343 8.34 7.78 -27.18
CA LYS A 343 6.90 7.48 -27.22
C LYS A 343 6.56 6.41 -26.19
N GLY A 344 5.29 6.41 -25.76
CA GLY A 344 4.76 5.38 -24.87
C GLY A 344 5.27 5.47 -23.44
N LEU A 345 5.58 6.68 -22.96
CA LEU A 345 5.94 6.96 -21.56
C LEU A 345 4.80 7.70 -20.83
N ASP A 346 3.57 7.41 -21.20
CA ASP A 346 2.34 8.07 -20.76
C ASP A 346 1.89 7.66 -19.36
N SER A 347 2.42 6.56 -18.83
CA SER A 347 2.13 6.07 -17.50
C SER A 347 3.40 5.74 -16.71
N SER A 348 3.30 5.70 -15.38
CA SER A 348 4.42 5.31 -14.51
C SER A 348 4.91 3.89 -14.85
N ALA A 349 3.99 2.99 -15.16
CA ALA A 349 4.32 1.62 -15.57
C ALA A 349 5.07 1.59 -16.91
N ALA A 350 4.66 2.42 -17.86
CA ALA A 350 5.34 2.56 -19.16
C ALA A 350 6.78 3.06 -19.01
N VAL A 351 7.00 4.06 -18.16
CA VAL A 351 8.35 4.55 -17.86
C VAL A 351 9.20 3.43 -17.24
N VAL A 352 8.64 2.67 -16.30
CA VAL A 352 9.40 1.57 -15.67
C VAL A 352 9.67 0.43 -16.64
N ALA A 353 8.74 0.10 -17.53
CA ALA A 353 8.98 -0.87 -18.61
C ALA A 353 10.15 -0.40 -19.50
N ALA A 354 10.17 0.86 -19.91
CA ALA A 354 11.25 1.42 -20.70
C ALA A 354 12.60 1.39 -19.96
N LEU A 355 12.60 1.69 -18.66
CA LEU A 355 13.81 1.60 -17.82
C LEU A 355 14.28 0.14 -17.64
N TRP A 356 13.38 -0.81 -17.46
CA TRP A 356 13.71 -2.23 -17.39
C TRP A 356 14.29 -2.74 -18.72
N ASN A 357 13.67 -2.37 -19.84
CA ASN A 357 14.10 -2.77 -21.19
C ASN A 357 15.34 -2.00 -21.66
N HIS A 358 15.78 -1.00 -20.90
CA HIS A 358 16.95 -0.18 -21.25
C HIS A 358 18.19 -1.03 -21.40
N THR A 359 18.99 -0.74 -22.43
CA THR A 359 20.27 -1.42 -22.65
C THR A 359 21.23 -1.07 -21.51
N VAL A 360 21.78 -2.10 -20.87
CA VAL A 360 22.83 -1.91 -19.87
C VAL A 360 24.11 -1.52 -20.58
N VAL A 361 24.45 -0.27 -20.51
CA VAL A 361 25.68 0.28 -21.09
C VAL A 361 26.57 0.84 -19.99
N THR A 362 27.86 0.73 -20.17
CA THR A 362 28.85 1.41 -19.34
C THR A 362 29.45 2.53 -20.19
N PRO A 363 28.84 3.73 -20.20
CA PRO A 363 29.31 4.79 -21.07
C PRO A 363 30.69 5.25 -20.64
N THR A 364 31.50 5.60 -21.63
CA THR A 364 32.79 6.26 -21.39
C THR A 364 32.62 7.74 -21.68
N VAL A 365 32.76 8.57 -20.65
CA VAL A 365 32.69 10.03 -20.77
C VAL A 365 34.09 10.59 -20.44
N ALA A 366 34.65 11.38 -21.34
CA ALA A 366 36.01 11.91 -21.21
C ALA A 366 37.06 10.85 -20.84
N GLY A 367 37.00 9.67 -21.47
CA GLY A 367 37.94 8.55 -21.25
C GLY A 367 37.72 7.75 -19.97
N LYS A 368 36.73 8.10 -19.13
CA LYS A 368 36.41 7.37 -17.90
C LYS A 368 35.11 6.58 -18.05
N LYS A 369 35.14 5.30 -17.66
CA LYS A 369 33.93 4.49 -17.56
C LYS A 369 33.05 5.05 -16.43
N MET A 370 31.82 5.40 -16.78
CA MET A 370 30.83 5.86 -15.81
C MET A 370 30.18 4.63 -15.13
N PRO A 371 30.06 4.63 -13.80
CA PRO A 371 29.31 3.58 -13.12
C PRO A 371 27.82 3.67 -13.48
N TRP A 372 27.12 2.52 -13.39
CA TRP A 372 25.65 2.54 -13.49
C TRP A 372 25.06 3.44 -12.42
N PRO A 373 24.20 4.41 -12.77
CA PRO A 373 23.66 5.34 -11.80
C PRO A 373 22.65 4.68 -10.88
N THR A 374 22.85 4.79 -9.58
CA THR A 374 21.87 4.40 -8.58
C THR A 374 20.83 5.50 -8.38
N ILE A 375 19.56 5.14 -8.35
CA ILE A 375 18.44 6.07 -8.21
C ILE A 375 17.72 5.76 -6.89
N GLN A 376 17.53 6.78 -6.06
CA GLN A 376 16.73 6.65 -4.84
C GLN A 376 15.23 6.67 -5.18
N PRO A 377 14.35 6.11 -4.34
CA PRO A 377 12.91 6.08 -4.63
C PRO A 377 12.31 7.46 -4.96
N LYS A 378 12.70 8.49 -4.20
CA LYS A 378 12.25 9.86 -4.47
C LYS A 378 12.78 10.41 -5.80
N GLU A 379 14.02 10.12 -6.13
CA GLU A 379 14.61 10.47 -7.42
C GLU A 379 13.90 9.73 -8.57
N MET A 380 13.51 8.47 -8.34
CA MET A 380 12.71 7.69 -9.29
C MET A 380 11.33 8.33 -9.51
N ALA A 381 10.65 8.77 -8.46
CA ALA A 381 9.39 9.50 -8.59
C ALA A 381 9.56 10.79 -9.42
N ASP A 382 10.60 11.58 -9.14
CA ASP A 382 10.89 12.80 -9.86
C ASP A 382 11.21 12.52 -11.35
N LEU A 383 11.99 11.49 -11.64
CA LEU A 383 12.34 11.07 -12.99
C LEU A 383 11.13 10.57 -13.79
N VAL A 384 10.29 9.72 -13.17
CA VAL A 384 9.06 9.22 -13.79
C VAL A 384 8.14 10.38 -14.13
N THR A 385 7.94 11.31 -13.20
CA THR A 385 7.09 12.50 -13.42
C THR A 385 7.63 13.37 -14.56
N LEU A 386 8.95 13.57 -14.63
CA LEU A 386 9.57 14.28 -15.74
C LEU A 386 9.28 13.59 -17.08
N LEU A 387 9.60 12.30 -17.20
CA LEU A 387 9.48 11.57 -18.46
C LEU A 387 8.03 11.52 -18.97
N GLN A 388 7.06 11.37 -18.07
CA GLN A 388 5.64 11.46 -18.40
C GLN A 388 5.27 12.87 -18.91
N SER A 389 5.82 13.92 -18.30
CA SER A 389 5.50 15.30 -18.69
C SER A 389 6.00 15.68 -20.09
N LEU A 390 6.98 14.94 -20.61
CA LEU A 390 7.52 15.13 -21.95
C LEU A 390 6.66 14.50 -23.04
N GLN A 391 5.66 13.70 -22.67
CA GLN A 391 4.74 13.09 -23.63
C GLN A 391 3.70 14.10 -24.12
N PRO A 392 3.31 14.03 -25.39
CA PRO A 392 2.15 14.79 -25.87
C PRO A 392 0.94 14.49 -24.99
N ARG A 393 0.30 15.52 -24.48
CA ARG A 393 -0.99 15.32 -23.82
C ARG A 393 -1.99 14.87 -24.89
N THR A 394 -2.51 13.66 -24.75
CA THR A 394 -3.68 13.25 -25.51
C THR A 394 -4.84 14.15 -25.08
N PRO A 395 -5.56 14.76 -26.04
CA PRO A 395 -6.67 15.67 -25.76
C PRO A 395 -7.81 14.97 -25.01
#